data_d1b1f1402ed370e282cd48e0156f59da
#
_entry.id   d1b1f1402ed370e282cd48e0156f59da
#
_cell.length_a   1.000
_cell.length_b   1.000
_cell.length_c   1.000
_cell.angle_alpha   90.00
_cell.angle_beta   90.00
_cell.angle_gamma   90.00
#
_symmetry.space_group_name_H-M   'P 1'
#
loop_
_entity.id
_entity.type
_entity.pdbx_description
1 polymer ?
#
loop_
_entity_poly.entity_id
_entity_poly.type
_entity_poly.pdbx_seq_one_letter_code
_entity_poly.pdbx_strand_id
1 'polypeptide(L)'
;MTASPAGKPAGGRERAAQVRTLFSEIAHRYDMLNHVLSLNIDRRWRRRAVAALGWERAPGGSYLDACAGTLDLALELAARPGFRGRVAAADFALPMLVRGLPKIGRAPVAPVCGDAQRLPFAGESFAGATVGFGVRNLSNLQAGFEELHRVLRPEGRLVILEFAVPPGRLLRAAYMAYFNHVLPLVGRLVSGHPWAYAYLPASVRGFPAPEELADLLRRAGFAEAVWFPVSGGIAAIHVAEKARRPGAAPRPGR
;
A
#
# COMPACT_ATOMS: atom_id res chain seq x y z
N MET A 1 7.44 -12.43 -29.67
CA MET A 1 8.18 -11.20 -29.32
C MET A 1 8.89 -11.45 -27.99
N THR A 2 10.18 -11.59 -28.03
CA THR A 2 11.04 -12.04 -26.93
C THR A 2 11.23 -10.92 -25.91
N ALA A 3 10.82 -11.16 -24.67
CA ALA A 3 11.07 -10.28 -23.56
C ALA A 3 12.57 -10.23 -23.24
N SER A 4 13.14 -9.03 -23.20
CA SER A 4 14.53 -8.78 -22.85
C SER A 4 14.78 -9.09 -21.37
N PRO A 5 15.86 -9.79 -20.99
CA PRO A 5 16.17 -10.07 -19.60
C PRO A 5 16.78 -8.82 -18.93
N ALA A 6 16.42 -8.58 -17.69
CA ALA A 6 17.08 -7.76 -16.65
C ALA A 6 18.05 -6.68 -17.17
N GLY A 7 17.53 -5.68 -17.88
CA GLY A 7 18.25 -4.46 -18.21
C GLY A 7 17.98 -3.38 -17.14
N LYS A 8 18.89 -2.41 -17.00
CA LYS A 8 18.87 -1.24 -16.11
C LYS A 8 17.45 -0.77 -15.75
N PRO A 9 17.19 -0.29 -14.52
CA PRO A 9 15.87 0.22 -14.15
C PRO A 9 15.45 1.28 -15.16
N ALA A 10 14.35 1.01 -15.84
CA ALA A 10 13.73 1.93 -16.79
C ALA A 10 13.46 3.29 -16.12
N GLY A 11 13.58 4.39 -16.85
CA GLY A 11 13.26 5.73 -16.35
C GLY A 11 11.84 5.78 -15.77
N GLY A 12 11.56 6.68 -14.84
CA GLY A 12 10.34 6.67 -14.01
C GLY A 12 9.03 6.40 -14.75
N ARG A 13 8.80 6.98 -15.94
CA ARG A 13 7.58 6.78 -16.75
C ARG A 13 7.49 5.36 -17.34
N GLU A 14 8.60 4.83 -17.82
CA GLU A 14 8.65 3.49 -18.40
C GLU A 14 8.43 2.42 -17.33
N ARG A 15 9.01 2.59 -16.14
CA ARG A 15 8.76 1.73 -14.98
C ARG A 15 7.28 1.75 -14.58
N ALA A 16 6.66 2.92 -14.50
CA ALA A 16 5.23 3.05 -14.18
C ALA A 16 4.35 2.33 -15.21
N ALA A 17 4.66 2.45 -16.50
CA ALA A 17 3.94 1.75 -17.57
C ALA A 17 4.08 0.22 -17.46
N GLN A 18 5.30 -0.29 -17.22
CA GLN A 18 5.56 -1.71 -17.02
C GLN A 18 4.81 -2.27 -15.81
N VAL A 19 4.86 -1.56 -14.67
CA VAL A 19 4.13 -1.94 -13.45
C VAL A 19 2.63 -1.96 -13.69
N ARG A 20 2.08 -0.96 -14.39
CA ARG A 20 0.65 -0.92 -14.74
C ARG A 20 0.24 -2.11 -15.61
N THR A 21 1.03 -2.44 -16.63
CA THR A 21 0.78 -3.60 -17.49
C THR A 21 0.80 -4.88 -16.67
N LEU A 22 1.80 -5.07 -15.79
CA LEU A 22 1.90 -6.21 -14.90
C LEU A 22 0.64 -6.41 -14.06
N PHE A 23 0.22 -5.38 -13.32
CA PHE A 23 -0.96 -5.47 -12.47
C PHE A 23 -2.25 -5.66 -13.26
N SER A 24 -2.33 -5.12 -14.47
CA SER A 24 -3.48 -5.34 -15.36
C SER A 24 -3.58 -6.81 -15.79
N GLU A 25 -2.46 -7.44 -16.12
CA GLU A 25 -2.42 -8.85 -16.57
C GLU A 25 -2.73 -9.84 -15.44
N ILE A 26 -2.27 -9.58 -14.21
CA ILE A 26 -2.48 -10.48 -13.07
C ILE A 26 -3.77 -10.20 -12.29
N ALA A 27 -4.50 -9.12 -12.62
CA ALA A 27 -5.66 -8.65 -11.83
C ALA A 27 -6.68 -9.77 -11.52
N HIS A 28 -6.94 -10.66 -12.48
CA HIS A 28 -7.92 -11.75 -12.33
C HIS A 28 -7.53 -12.82 -11.30
N ARG A 29 -6.25 -12.96 -10.97
CA ARG A 29 -5.71 -13.94 -10.00
C ARG A 29 -5.03 -13.29 -8.80
N TYR A 30 -4.98 -11.97 -8.77
CA TYR A 30 -4.22 -11.20 -7.77
C TYR A 30 -4.62 -11.52 -6.34
N ASP A 31 -5.91 -11.49 -6.03
CA ASP A 31 -6.42 -11.77 -4.68
C ASP A 31 -6.10 -13.18 -4.22
N MET A 32 -6.39 -14.16 -5.09
CA MET A 32 -6.10 -15.56 -4.79
C MET A 32 -4.61 -15.75 -4.50
N LEU A 33 -3.75 -15.16 -5.32
CA LEU A 33 -2.30 -15.27 -5.16
C LEU A 33 -1.82 -14.62 -3.88
N ASN A 34 -2.28 -13.42 -3.55
CA ASN A 34 -1.92 -12.76 -2.30
C ASN A 34 -2.32 -13.59 -1.09
N HIS A 35 -3.53 -14.13 -1.07
CA HIS A 35 -4.01 -14.94 0.05
C HIS A 35 -3.28 -16.28 0.16
N VAL A 36 -3.05 -16.96 -0.96
CA VAL A 36 -2.31 -18.25 -0.95
C VAL A 36 -0.86 -18.02 -0.54
N LEU A 37 -0.20 -17.02 -1.12
CA LEU A 37 1.22 -16.74 -0.87
C LEU A 37 1.48 -16.16 0.53
N SER A 38 0.52 -15.47 1.11
CA SER A 38 0.61 -14.99 2.50
C SER A 38 0.03 -15.98 3.53
N LEU A 39 -0.50 -17.13 3.10
CA LEU A 39 -1.26 -18.04 3.95
C LEU A 39 -2.39 -17.32 4.72
N ASN A 40 -3.05 -16.35 4.07
CA ASN A 40 -4.06 -15.46 4.64
C ASN A 40 -3.59 -14.57 5.83
N ILE A 41 -2.30 -14.52 6.12
CA ILE A 41 -1.75 -13.65 7.18
C ILE A 41 -1.92 -12.17 6.81
N ASP A 42 -1.95 -11.82 5.52
CA ASP A 42 -2.19 -10.48 5.00
C ASP A 42 -3.49 -9.85 5.54
N ARG A 43 -4.54 -10.62 5.76
CA ARG A 43 -5.80 -10.15 6.38
C ARG A 43 -5.56 -9.62 7.81
N ARG A 44 -4.70 -10.28 8.59
CA ARG A 44 -4.34 -9.83 9.95
C ARG A 44 -3.50 -8.55 9.88
N TRP A 45 -2.60 -8.45 8.91
CA TRP A 45 -1.80 -7.25 8.70
C TRP A 45 -2.68 -6.05 8.31
N ARG A 46 -3.63 -6.24 7.37
CA ARG A 46 -4.59 -5.19 6.98
C ARG A 46 -5.43 -4.72 8.15
N ARG A 47 -5.94 -5.64 8.97
CA ARG A 47 -6.68 -5.27 10.19
C ARG A 47 -5.85 -4.41 11.14
N ARG A 48 -4.56 -4.75 11.32
CA ARG A 48 -3.64 -3.96 12.15
C ARG A 48 -3.34 -2.60 11.52
N ALA A 49 -3.14 -2.53 10.21
CA ALA A 49 -2.93 -1.27 9.51
C ALA A 49 -4.14 -0.33 9.64
N VAL A 50 -5.35 -0.84 9.46
CA VAL A 50 -6.59 -0.06 9.64
C VAL A 50 -6.75 0.38 11.11
N ALA A 51 -6.42 -0.46 12.07
CA ALA A 51 -6.44 -0.06 13.49
C ALA A 51 -5.41 1.06 13.79
N ALA A 52 -4.22 1.00 13.19
CA ALA A 52 -3.19 2.02 13.34
C ALA A 52 -3.57 3.38 12.71
N LEU A 53 -4.54 3.39 11.79
CA LEU A 53 -5.03 4.62 11.16
C LEU A 53 -5.70 5.57 12.17
N GLY A 54 -6.31 5.02 13.23
CA GLY A 54 -6.99 5.81 14.26
C GLY A 54 -8.24 6.52 13.70
N TRP A 55 -8.96 5.86 12.82
CA TRP A 55 -10.18 6.36 12.16
C TRP A 55 -11.28 6.74 13.15
N GLU A 56 -11.25 6.20 14.35
CA GLU A 56 -12.16 6.53 15.45
C GLU A 56 -12.11 8.01 15.85
N ARG A 57 -11.00 8.70 15.54
CA ARG A 57 -10.87 10.16 15.78
C ARG A 57 -11.80 10.98 14.87
N ALA A 58 -12.20 10.42 13.71
CA ALA A 58 -13.10 11.06 12.76
C ALA A 58 -13.97 10.01 12.05
N PRO A 59 -14.88 9.32 12.76
CA PRO A 59 -15.59 8.15 12.24
C PRO A 59 -16.51 8.47 11.04
N GLY A 60 -16.92 9.73 10.87
CA GLY A 60 -17.67 10.24 9.72
C GLY A 60 -16.78 10.92 8.65
N GLY A 61 -15.47 10.83 8.78
CA GLY A 61 -14.51 11.49 7.88
C GLY A 61 -14.44 10.89 6.49
N SER A 62 -13.75 11.60 5.59
CA SER A 62 -13.32 11.07 4.30
C SER A 62 -11.93 10.48 4.45
N TYR A 63 -11.73 9.29 3.90
CA TYR A 63 -10.47 8.54 3.93
C TYR A 63 -10.02 8.20 2.52
N LEU A 64 -8.73 7.98 2.34
CA LEU A 64 -8.12 7.56 1.10
C LEU A 64 -7.48 6.17 1.28
N ASP A 65 -7.70 5.29 0.33
CA ASP A 65 -6.87 4.11 0.12
C ASP A 65 -6.14 4.31 -1.20
N ALA A 66 -4.84 4.60 -1.16
CA ALA A 66 -4.04 4.82 -2.35
C ALA A 66 -3.31 3.54 -2.75
N CYS A 67 -3.12 3.31 -4.04
CA CYS A 67 -2.71 2.01 -4.60
C CYS A 67 -3.66 0.90 -4.13
N ALA A 68 -4.96 1.17 -4.20
CA ALA A 68 -6.02 0.38 -3.59
C ALA A 68 -6.19 -1.03 -4.20
N GLY A 69 -5.65 -1.26 -5.41
CA GLY A 69 -5.73 -2.52 -6.09
C GLY A 69 -7.17 -3.02 -6.22
N THR A 70 -7.46 -4.16 -5.62
CA THR A 70 -8.79 -4.78 -5.60
C THR A 70 -9.62 -4.37 -4.39
N LEU A 71 -9.31 -3.24 -3.74
CA LEU A 71 -10.08 -2.54 -2.69
C LEU A 71 -10.06 -3.20 -1.30
N ASP A 72 -9.20 -4.15 -1.03
CA ASP A 72 -9.26 -4.92 0.22
C ASP A 72 -9.05 -4.06 1.48
N LEU A 73 -8.15 -3.07 1.44
CA LEU A 73 -7.89 -2.19 2.59
C LEU A 73 -9.03 -1.19 2.79
N ALA A 74 -9.52 -0.61 1.69
CA ALA A 74 -10.68 0.27 1.70
C ALA A 74 -11.91 -0.42 2.31
N LEU A 75 -12.18 -1.67 1.91
CA LEU A 75 -13.29 -2.48 2.41
C LEU A 75 -13.08 -2.90 3.87
N GLU A 76 -11.84 -3.21 4.27
CA GLU A 76 -11.50 -3.50 5.67
C GLU A 76 -11.79 -2.29 6.59
N LEU A 77 -11.50 -1.07 6.13
CA LEU A 77 -11.83 0.16 6.86
C LEU A 77 -13.35 0.38 6.90
N ALA A 78 -14.02 0.29 5.74
CA ALA A 78 -15.47 0.51 5.63
C ALA A 78 -16.30 -0.48 6.46
N ALA A 79 -15.78 -1.69 6.71
CA ALA A 79 -16.44 -2.72 7.51
C ALA A 79 -16.24 -2.56 9.03
N ARG A 80 -15.51 -1.53 9.50
CA ARG A 80 -15.28 -1.34 10.93
C ARG A 80 -16.55 -0.94 11.67
N PRO A 81 -16.87 -1.59 12.78
CA PRO A 81 -18.01 -1.20 13.60
C PRO A 81 -17.89 0.26 14.04
N GLY A 82 -18.92 1.07 13.77
CA GLY A 82 -18.91 2.51 14.07
C GLY A 82 -18.30 3.40 13.01
N PHE A 83 -17.74 2.86 11.93
CA PHE A 83 -17.32 3.66 10.77
C PHE A 83 -18.57 4.19 10.04
N ARG A 84 -18.63 5.50 9.84
CA ARG A 84 -19.74 6.23 9.16
C ARG A 84 -19.22 7.15 8.07
N GLY A 85 -17.91 7.04 7.76
CA GLY A 85 -17.22 7.82 6.75
C GLY A 85 -17.38 7.28 5.34
N ARG A 86 -16.56 7.81 4.46
CA ARG A 86 -16.43 7.33 3.07
C ARG A 86 -14.96 7.08 2.76
N VAL A 87 -14.69 6.14 1.85
CA VAL A 87 -13.34 5.83 1.41
C VAL A 87 -13.22 6.05 -0.09
N ALA A 88 -12.35 6.97 -0.52
CA ALA A 88 -11.91 7.04 -1.90
C ALA A 88 -10.79 5.99 -2.09
N ALA A 89 -10.94 5.11 -3.07
CA ALA A 89 -9.98 4.04 -3.32
C ALA A 89 -9.30 4.30 -4.68
N ALA A 90 -8.10 4.86 -4.65
CA ALA A 90 -7.38 5.29 -5.84
C ALA A 90 -6.35 4.24 -6.30
N ASP A 91 -6.39 3.88 -7.58
CA ASP A 91 -5.37 3.04 -8.20
C ASP A 91 -5.17 3.44 -9.66
N PHE A 92 -3.93 3.33 -10.16
CA PHE A 92 -3.62 3.67 -11.54
C PHE A 92 -3.90 2.53 -12.54
N ALA A 93 -4.08 1.29 -12.04
CA ALA A 93 -4.42 0.11 -12.82
C ALA A 93 -5.95 -0.10 -12.82
N LEU A 94 -6.65 0.48 -13.76
CA LEU A 94 -8.11 0.37 -13.89
C LEU A 94 -8.64 -1.08 -13.81
N PRO A 95 -7.99 -2.10 -14.41
CA PRO A 95 -8.44 -3.50 -14.28
C PRO A 95 -8.46 -4.02 -12.83
N MET A 96 -7.57 -3.51 -11.97
CA MET A 96 -7.58 -3.85 -10.55
C MET A 96 -8.82 -3.31 -9.85
N LEU A 97 -9.16 -2.03 -10.08
CA LEU A 97 -10.37 -1.41 -9.55
C LEU A 97 -11.63 -2.15 -10.03
N VAL A 98 -11.71 -2.42 -11.34
CA VAL A 98 -12.84 -3.16 -11.93
C VAL A 98 -13.02 -4.53 -11.26
N ARG A 99 -11.92 -5.23 -10.98
CA ARG A 99 -11.97 -6.50 -10.25
C ARG A 99 -12.48 -6.35 -8.82
N GLY A 100 -12.23 -5.20 -8.19
CA GLY A 100 -12.72 -4.87 -6.85
C GLY A 100 -14.21 -4.51 -6.78
N LEU A 101 -14.82 -4.01 -7.87
CA LEU A 101 -16.21 -3.52 -7.88
C LEU A 101 -17.24 -4.50 -7.27
N PRO A 102 -17.23 -5.81 -7.61
CA PRO A 102 -18.20 -6.75 -7.05
C PRO A 102 -18.12 -6.90 -5.52
N LYS A 103 -16.95 -6.55 -4.92
CA LYS A 103 -16.75 -6.64 -3.46
C LYS A 103 -17.39 -5.47 -2.70
N ILE A 104 -17.67 -4.35 -3.37
CA ILE A 104 -18.12 -3.11 -2.71
C ILE A 104 -19.50 -3.30 -2.08
N GLY A 105 -20.44 -3.93 -2.77
CA GLY A 105 -21.81 -4.09 -2.28
C GLY A 105 -22.42 -2.72 -1.86
N ARG A 106 -22.73 -2.58 -0.56
CA ARG A 106 -23.25 -1.33 0.03
C ARG A 106 -22.18 -0.54 0.81
N ALA A 107 -20.92 -0.95 0.75
CA ALA A 107 -19.85 -0.25 1.47
C ALA A 107 -19.63 1.16 0.91
N PRO A 108 -19.35 2.16 1.76
CA PRO A 108 -19.12 3.54 1.34
C PRO A 108 -17.72 3.72 0.72
N VAL A 109 -17.42 2.94 -0.32
CA VAL A 109 -16.14 2.93 -1.04
C VAL A 109 -16.37 3.42 -2.47
N ALA A 110 -15.62 4.43 -2.90
CA ALA A 110 -15.66 5.02 -4.22
C ALA A 110 -14.32 4.77 -4.95
N PRO A 111 -14.26 3.88 -5.94
CA PRO A 111 -13.08 3.66 -6.76
C PRO A 111 -12.77 4.87 -7.65
N VAL A 112 -11.49 5.23 -7.75
CA VAL A 112 -10.99 6.35 -8.56
C VAL A 112 -9.75 5.90 -9.32
N CYS A 113 -9.75 6.02 -10.65
CA CYS A 113 -8.54 5.76 -11.43
C CYS A 113 -7.60 6.97 -11.33
N GLY A 114 -6.40 6.78 -10.74
CA GLY A 114 -5.45 7.87 -10.53
C GLY A 114 -4.09 7.38 -10.06
N ASP A 115 -3.06 8.18 -10.35
CA ASP A 115 -1.69 7.92 -9.90
C ASP A 115 -1.49 8.49 -8.49
N ALA A 116 -0.97 7.66 -7.57
CA ALA A 116 -0.65 8.07 -6.20
C ALA A 116 0.40 9.18 -6.11
N GLN A 117 1.14 9.44 -7.18
CA GLN A 117 2.09 10.56 -7.29
C GLN A 117 1.41 11.85 -7.77
N ARG A 118 0.15 11.78 -8.23
CA ARG A 118 -0.67 12.92 -8.67
C ARG A 118 -2.15 12.60 -8.53
N LEU A 119 -2.64 12.64 -7.31
CA LEU A 119 -4.02 12.28 -6.97
C LEU A 119 -5.03 13.35 -7.44
N PRO A 120 -6.18 12.95 -8.00
CA PRO A 120 -7.19 13.90 -8.48
C PRO A 120 -8.05 14.46 -7.33
N PHE A 121 -7.42 14.84 -6.23
CA PHE A 121 -8.09 15.37 -5.04
C PHE A 121 -7.50 16.70 -4.62
N ALA A 122 -8.32 17.57 -4.06
CA ALA A 122 -7.86 18.81 -3.45
C ALA A 122 -6.97 18.52 -2.24
N GLY A 123 -6.11 19.46 -1.86
CA GLY A 123 -5.35 19.38 -0.62
C GLY A 123 -6.26 19.31 0.59
N GLU A 124 -5.79 18.66 1.65
CA GLU A 124 -6.49 18.55 2.93
C GLU A 124 -7.91 17.94 2.85
N SER A 125 -8.14 17.04 1.91
CA SER A 125 -9.44 16.38 1.69
C SER A 125 -9.71 15.24 2.66
N PHE A 126 -8.66 14.55 3.15
CA PHE A 126 -8.81 13.29 3.88
C PHE A 126 -8.37 13.38 5.34
N ALA A 127 -9.14 12.76 6.23
CA ALA A 127 -8.82 12.61 7.64
C ALA A 127 -7.70 11.58 7.89
N GLY A 128 -7.52 10.65 6.96
CA GLY A 128 -6.46 9.66 6.97
C GLY A 128 -6.33 8.97 5.62
N ALA A 129 -5.19 8.33 5.40
CA ALA A 129 -4.91 7.56 4.21
C ALA A 129 -4.24 6.23 4.54
N THR A 130 -4.51 5.22 3.71
CA THR A 130 -3.85 3.91 3.75
C THR A 130 -3.17 3.62 2.43
N VAL A 131 -2.07 2.86 2.47
CA VAL A 131 -1.45 2.23 1.30
C VAL A 131 -1.04 0.81 1.68
N GLY A 132 -1.57 -0.18 0.99
CA GLY A 132 -1.23 -1.59 1.22
C GLY A 132 -0.46 -2.19 0.06
N PHE A 133 0.82 -2.56 0.26
CA PHE A 133 1.66 -3.26 -0.72
C PHE A 133 1.83 -2.51 -2.06
N GLY A 134 1.70 -1.19 -2.02
CA GLY A 134 1.68 -0.33 -3.21
C GLY A 134 2.87 0.59 -3.36
N VAL A 135 3.44 1.08 -2.24
CA VAL A 135 4.49 2.14 -2.31
C VAL A 135 5.76 1.67 -3.02
N ARG A 136 6.14 0.40 -2.94
CA ARG A 136 7.30 -0.14 -3.65
C ARG A 136 7.19 -0.05 -5.17
N ASN A 137 5.97 0.14 -5.68
CA ASN A 137 5.68 0.24 -7.11
C ASN A 137 5.69 1.69 -7.63
N LEU A 138 5.78 2.68 -6.74
CA LEU A 138 5.90 4.08 -7.13
C LEU A 138 7.23 4.31 -7.86
N SER A 139 7.18 5.07 -8.93
CA SER A 139 8.39 5.43 -9.69
C SER A 139 9.24 6.47 -8.95
N ASN A 140 8.62 7.29 -8.11
CA ASN A 140 9.26 8.26 -7.23
C ASN A 140 8.55 8.23 -5.86
N LEU A 141 9.20 7.64 -4.86
CA LEU A 141 8.67 7.53 -3.50
C LEU A 141 8.45 8.90 -2.85
N GLN A 142 9.41 9.81 -3.02
CA GLN A 142 9.34 11.14 -2.42
C GLN A 142 8.14 11.91 -2.94
N ALA A 143 7.95 11.97 -4.27
CA ALA A 143 6.80 12.61 -4.89
C ALA A 143 5.46 11.98 -4.44
N GLY A 144 5.41 10.65 -4.32
CA GLY A 144 4.21 9.96 -3.82
C GLY A 144 3.89 10.32 -2.36
N PHE A 145 4.91 10.42 -1.50
CA PHE A 145 4.70 10.79 -0.09
C PHE A 145 4.33 12.26 0.09
N GLU A 146 4.92 13.16 -0.71
CA GLU A 146 4.54 14.58 -0.75
C GLU A 146 3.08 14.75 -1.20
N GLU A 147 2.65 13.97 -2.19
CA GLU A 147 1.28 14.00 -2.67
C GLU A 147 0.28 13.45 -1.63
N LEU A 148 0.63 12.34 -0.96
CA LEU A 148 -0.16 11.80 0.16
C LEU A 148 -0.22 12.80 1.32
N HIS A 149 0.89 13.48 1.62
CA HIS A 149 0.91 14.56 2.62
C HIS A 149 0.01 15.73 2.20
N ARG A 150 0.03 16.14 0.94
CA ARG A 150 -0.78 17.24 0.40
C ARG A 150 -2.28 17.00 0.61
N VAL A 151 -2.76 15.80 0.31
CA VAL A 151 -4.19 15.47 0.37
C VAL A 151 -4.71 15.21 1.78
N LEU A 152 -3.82 14.97 2.74
CA LEU A 152 -4.19 14.79 4.14
C LEU A 152 -4.45 16.14 4.83
N ARG A 153 -5.48 16.15 5.69
CA ARG A 153 -5.75 17.27 6.61
C ARG A 153 -4.65 17.38 7.66
N PRO A 154 -4.48 18.55 8.28
CA PRO A 154 -3.70 18.64 9.52
C PRO A 154 -4.15 17.58 10.54
N GLU A 155 -3.20 16.96 11.25
CA GLU A 155 -3.40 15.82 12.15
C GLU A 155 -3.91 14.55 11.43
N GLY A 156 -3.99 14.57 10.10
CA GLY A 156 -4.32 13.40 9.28
C GLY A 156 -3.18 12.38 9.32
N ARG A 157 -3.57 11.10 9.33
CA ARG A 157 -2.62 10.01 9.48
C ARG A 157 -2.50 9.21 8.19
N LEU A 158 -1.27 8.94 7.79
CA LEU A 158 -0.93 7.99 6.72
C LEU A 158 -0.48 6.67 7.36
N VAL A 159 -1.06 5.56 6.92
CA VAL A 159 -0.61 4.22 7.29
C VAL A 159 -0.18 3.45 6.06
N ILE A 160 1.06 2.97 6.06
CA ILE A 160 1.62 2.15 4.97
C ILE A 160 1.88 0.75 5.52
N LEU A 161 1.28 -0.24 4.87
CA LEU A 161 1.58 -1.65 5.08
C LEU A 161 2.41 -2.15 3.89
N GLU A 162 3.66 -2.56 4.12
CA GLU A 162 4.54 -3.00 3.02
C GLU A 162 5.43 -4.16 3.45
N PHE A 163 5.86 -4.96 2.48
CA PHE A 163 6.83 -6.02 2.71
C PHE A 163 8.17 -5.44 3.15
N ALA A 164 8.84 -6.18 4.03
CA ALA A 164 10.17 -5.86 4.51
C ALA A 164 11.04 -7.13 4.55
N VAL A 165 12.32 -6.95 4.74
CA VAL A 165 13.25 -8.07 4.91
C VAL A 165 13.44 -8.31 6.42
N PRO A 166 13.13 -9.51 6.94
CA PRO A 166 13.29 -9.83 8.35
C PRO A 166 14.70 -9.56 8.87
N PRO A 167 14.87 -8.93 10.05
CA PRO A 167 16.19 -8.63 10.61
C PRO A 167 16.89 -9.89 11.12
N GLY A 168 16.16 -10.89 11.61
CA GLY A 168 16.70 -12.13 12.17
C GLY A 168 17.28 -13.04 11.10
N ARG A 169 18.52 -13.51 11.27
CA ARG A 169 19.27 -14.32 10.27
C ARG A 169 18.53 -15.58 9.83
N LEU A 170 17.96 -16.33 10.77
CA LEU A 170 17.25 -17.58 10.49
C LEU A 170 15.94 -17.33 9.71
N LEU A 171 15.12 -16.40 10.21
CA LEU A 171 13.86 -16.05 9.52
C LEU A 171 14.13 -15.44 8.15
N ARG A 172 15.16 -14.60 8.03
CA ARG A 172 15.59 -14.05 6.74
C ARG A 172 15.99 -15.16 5.76
N ALA A 173 16.78 -16.14 6.20
CA ALA A 173 17.18 -17.26 5.34
C ALA A 173 15.96 -18.05 4.84
N ALA A 174 15.03 -18.40 5.75
CA ALA A 174 13.80 -19.10 5.42
C ALA A 174 12.90 -18.27 4.46
N TYR A 175 12.75 -16.97 4.74
CA TYR A 175 11.99 -16.04 3.91
C TYR A 175 12.59 -15.91 2.50
N MET A 176 13.92 -15.77 2.40
CA MET A 176 14.59 -15.68 1.11
C MET A 176 14.54 -17.01 0.34
N ALA A 177 14.62 -18.15 1.01
CA ALA A 177 14.43 -19.46 0.37
C ALA A 177 13.00 -19.60 -0.18
N TYR A 178 11.99 -19.21 0.59
CA TYR A 178 10.60 -19.16 0.13
C TYR A 178 10.44 -18.26 -1.11
N PHE A 179 10.97 -17.05 -1.07
CA PHE A 179 10.88 -16.07 -2.15
C PHE A 179 11.60 -16.49 -3.43
N ASN A 180 12.75 -17.18 -3.29
CA ASN A 180 13.58 -17.55 -4.43
C ASN A 180 13.16 -18.89 -5.07
N HIS A 181 12.57 -19.81 -4.30
CA HIS A 181 12.28 -21.17 -4.77
C HIS A 181 10.78 -21.50 -4.80
N VAL A 182 10.05 -21.20 -3.71
CA VAL A 182 8.63 -21.59 -3.60
C VAL A 182 7.75 -20.64 -4.40
N LEU A 183 7.92 -19.35 -4.23
CA LEU A 183 7.11 -18.32 -4.89
C LEU A 183 7.13 -18.43 -6.43
N PRO A 184 8.29 -18.57 -7.12
CA PRO A 184 8.35 -18.75 -8.56
C PRO A 184 7.72 -20.06 -9.03
N LEU A 185 7.86 -21.15 -8.25
CA LEU A 185 7.26 -22.44 -8.57
C LEU A 185 5.73 -22.37 -8.52
N VAL A 186 5.17 -21.88 -7.42
CA VAL A 186 3.72 -21.66 -7.28
C VAL A 186 3.20 -20.71 -8.37
N GLY A 187 3.96 -19.67 -8.66
CA GLY A 187 3.65 -18.74 -9.71
C GLY A 187 3.52 -19.37 -11.10
N ARG A 188 4.44 -20.22 -11.49
CA ARG A 188 4.38 -20.95 -12.76
C ARG A 188 3.17 -21.86 -12.84
N LEU A 189 2.85 -22.56 -11.75
CA LEU A 189 1.74 -23.53 -11.70
C LEU A 189 0.37 -22.82 -11.74
N VAL A 190 0.26 -21.65 -11.14
CA VAL A 190 -1.03 -20.98 -10.93
C VAL A 190 -1.34 -19.94 -11.99
N SER A 191 -0.37 -19.19 -12.49
CA SER A 191 -0.65 -17.99 -13.32
C SER A 191 -0.20 -18.10 -14.78
N GLY A 192 0.75 -18.96 -15.12
CA GLY A 192 1.35 -18.98 -16.44
C GLY A 192 2.22 -17.74 -16.78
N HIS A 193 2.41 -16.80 -15.84
CA HIS A 193 3.22 -15.58 -16.01
C HIS A 193 4.47 -15.59 -15.13
N PRO A 194 5.57 -16.21 -15.56
CA PRO A 194 6.76 -16.43 -14.71
C PRO A 194 7.43 -15.12 -14.25
N TRP A 195 7.35 -14.04 -15.01
CA TRP A 195 7.99 -12.78 -14.71
C TRP A 195 7.31 -11.98 -13.57
N ALA A 196 5.98 -12.11 -13.38
CA ALA A 196 5.27 -11.46 -12.29
C ALA A 196 5.78 -11.92 -10.92
N TYR A 197 6.20 -13.17 -10.81
CA TYR A 197 6.71 -13.78 -9.57
C TYR A 197 8.21 -13.52 -9.35
N ALA A 198 8.94 -13.20 -10.40
CA ALA A 198 10.32 -12.69 -10.28
C ALA A 198 10.32 -11.21 -9.84
N TYR A 199 9.27 -10.46 -10.19
CA TYR A 199 9.13 -9.04 -9.84
C TYR A 199 8.99 -8.82 -8.32
N LEU A 200 8.15 -9.61 -7.62
CA LEU A 200 7.93 -9.40 -6.20
C LEU A 200 9.20 -9.54 -5.36
N PRO A 201 9.99 -10.62 -5.46
CA PRO A 201 11.26 -10.71 -4.74
C PRO A 201 12.26 -9.61 -5.12
N ALA A 202 12.32 -9.22 -6.39
CA ALA A 202 13.20 -8.16 -6.85
C ALA A 202 12.79 -6.79 -6.28
N SER A 203 11.49 -6.47 -6.31
CA SER A 203 10.96 -5.22 -5.78
C SER A 203 11.12 -5.08 -4.27
N VAL A 204 10.97 -6.18 -3.51
CA VAL A 204 11.17 -6.16 -2.05
C VAL A 204 12.65 -5.99 -1.69
N ARG A 205 13.57 -6.64 -2.44
CA ARG A 205 15.02 -6.48 -2.19
C ARG A 205 15.55 -5.09 -2.50
N GLY A 206 14.99 -4.43 -3.50
CA GLY A 206 15.38 -3.07 -3.91
C GLY A 206 14.61 -1.96 -3.18
N PHE A 207 13.72 -2.31 -2.24
CA PHE A 207 12.93 -1.34 -1.51
C PHE A 207 13.67 -0.86 -0.25
N PRO A 208 13.52 0.41 0.15
CA PRO A 208 14.14 0.94 1.36
C PRO A 208 13.83 0.13 2.61
N ALA A 209 14.78 0.05 3.54
CA ALA A 209 14.54 -0.48 4.86
C ALA A 209 13.47 0.33 5.61
N PRO A 210 12.77 -0.25 6.60
CA PRO A 210 11.70 0.47 7.30
C PRO A 210 12.12 1.81 7.90
N GLU A 211 13.31 1.92 8.46
CA GLU A 211 13.86 3.19 8.96
C GLU A 211 14.03 4.22 7.85
N GLU A 212 14.60 3.80 6.72
CA GLU A 212 14.82 4.68 5.57
C GLU A 212 13.48 5.18 5.00
N LEU A 213 12.44 4.32 5.01
CA LEU A 213 11.10 4.70 4.59
C LEU A 213 10.48 5.73 5.54
N ALA A 214 10.68 5.57 6.85
CA ALA A 214 10.25 6.54 7.85
C ALA A 214 10.95 7.90 7.65
N ASP A 215 12.24 7.90 7.29
CA ASP A 215 12.98 9.12 6.98
C ASP A 215 12.48 9.79 5.68
N LEU A 216 12.12 9.02 4.67
CA LEU A 216 11.48 9.54 3.45
C LEU A 216 10.14 10.24 3.77
N LEU A 217 9.34 9.65 4.66
CA LEU A 217 8.08 10.25 5.11
C LEU A 217 8.31 11.59 5.84
N ARG A 218 9.30 11.65 6.74
CA ARG A 218 9.67 12.90 7.41
C ARG A 218 10.12 13.97 6.40
N ARG A 219 10.94 13.59 5.40
CA ARG A 219 11.35 14.51 4.32
C ARG A 219 10.16 14.98 3.46
N ALA A 220 9.11 14.20 3.35
CA ALA A 220 7.88 14.57 2.64
C ALA A 220 6.98 15.54 3.45
N GLY A 221 7.36 15.91 4.67
CA GLY A 221 6.67 16.89 5.49
C GLY A 221 5.85 16.32 6.64
N PHE A 222 5.85 15.00 6.85
CA PHE A 222 5.19 14.44 8.03
C PHE A 222 5.97 14.78 9.30
N ALA A 223 5.27 15.28 10.34
CA ALA A 223 5.87 15.69 11.59
C ALA A 223 6.42 14.50 12.39
N GLU A 224 5.70 13.37 12.33
CA GLU A 224 6.09 12.13 12.96
C GLU A 224 5.98 10.99 11.93
N ALA A 225 6.93 10.08 11.96
CA ALA A 225 6.88 8.82 11.23
C ALA A 225 7.54 7.73 12.07
N VAL A 226 6.75 6.76 12.46
CA VAL A 226 7.16 5.57 13.21
C VAL A 226 6.80 4.33 12.44
N TRP A 227 7.44 3.21 12.77
CA TRP A 227 7.10 1.93 12.16
C TRP A 227 7.21 0.79 13.18
N PHE A 228 6.52 -0.30 12.91
CA PHE A 228 6.62 -1.52 13.69
C PHE A 228 6.54 -2.76 12.79
N PRO A 229 7.33 -3.79 13.10
CA PRO A 229 7.34 -5.02 12.33
C PRO A 229 6.09 -5.85 12.59
N VAL A 230 5.64 -6.59 11.58
CA VAL A 230 4.63 -7.65 11.70
C VAL A 230 5.21 -8.97 11.21
N SER A 231 4.76 -10.07 11.85
CA SER A 231 5.24 -11.43 11.52
C SER A 231 6.76 -11.55 11.48
N GLY A 232 7.44 -11.07 12.54
CA GLY A 232 8.90 -11.14 12.63
C GLY A 232 9.67 -10.25 11.64
N GLY A 233 9.00 -9.27 11.03
CA GLY A 233 9.60 -8.35 10.08
C GLY A 233 9.46 -8.76 8.61
N ILE A 234 8.58 -9.72 8.29
CA ILE A 234 8.19 -10.05 6.90
C ILE A 234 7.46 -8.87 6.25
N ALA A 235 6.72 -8.10 7.05
CA ALA A 235 6.16 -6.83 6.66
C ALA A 235 6.32 -5.81 7.78
N ALA A 236 6.16 -4.53 7.45
CA ALA A 236 6.17 -3.43 8.39
C ALA A 236 4.94 -2.54 8.18
N ILE A 237 4.44 -1.98 9.27
CA ILE A 237 3.41 -0.95 9.25
C ILE A 237 4.08 0.36 9.66
N HIS A 238 4.05 1.34 8.77
CA HIS A 238 4.47 2.71 9.06
C HIS A 238 3.25 3.56 9.36
N VAL A 239 3.39 4.44 10.34
CA VAL A 239 2.38 5.42 10.72
C VAL A 239 3.06 6.79 10.69
N ALA A 240 2.56 7.67 9.84
CA ALA A 240 3.03 9.04 9.73
C ALA A 240 1.88 10.01 9.97
N GLU A 241 2.14 11.10 10.69
CA GLU A 241 1.11 12.08 11.04
C GLU A 241 1.49 13.46 10.51
N LYS A 242 0.55 14.13 9.83
CA LYS A 242 0.75 15.50 9.36
C LYS A 242 0.66 16.47 10.53
N ALA A 243 1.57 17.45 10.55
CA ALA A 243 1.58 18.46 11.58
C ALA A 243 0.22 19.13 11.76
N ARG A 244 -0.05 19.54 12.99
CA ARG A 244 -1.17 20.39 13.32
C ARG A 244 -0.96 21.80 12.75
N ARG A 245 -2.02 22.49 12.38
CA ARG A 245 -1.92 23.91 12.03
C ARG A 245 -1.45 24.73 13.24
N PRO A 246 -0.48 25.63 13.09
CA PRO A 246 -0.14 26.57 14.14
C PRO A 246 -1.40 27.34 14.59
N GLY A 247 -1.59 27.48 15.91
CA GLY A 247 -2.70 28.27 16.48
C GLY A 247 -4.07 27.55 16.58
N ALA A 248 -4.20 26.30 16.14
CA ALA A 248 -5.46 25.56 16.33
C ALA A 248 -5.62 25.10 17.78
N ALA A 249 -6.82 25.26 18.38
CA ALA A 249 -7.12 24.86 19.77
C ALA A 249 -6.95 23.35 20.02
N PRO A 250 -6.50 22.86 21.21
CA PRO A 250 -6.35 21.45 21.50
C PRO A 250 -7.69 20.71 21.31
N ARG A 251 -7.64 19.52 20.70
CA ARG A 251 -8.82 18.64 20.71
C ARG A 251 -9.12 18.26 22.16
N PRO A 252 -10.37 18.34 22.61
CA PRO A 252 -10.75 17.81 23.92
C PRO A 252 -10.56 16.28 23.90
N GLY A 253 -9.77 15.75 24.86
CA GLY A 253 -9.61 14.32 25.17
C GLY A 253 -8.52 13.58 24.34
N ARG A 254 -7.32 13.56 24.89
CA ARG A 254 -6.40 12.42 24.80
C ARG A 254 -6.57 11.54 26.04
#